data_58d0015332287dfdb9188540392caecf
#
_entry.id   58d0015332287dfdb9188540392caecf
#
_cell.length_a   1.000
_cell.length_b   1.000
_cell.length_c   1.000
_cell.angle_alpha   90.00
_cell.angle_beta   90.00
_cell.angle_gamma   90.00
#
_symmetry.space_group_name_H-M   'P 1'
#
loop_
_entity.id
_entity.type
_entity.pdbx_description
1 polymer ?
#
loop_
_entity_poly.entity_id
_entity_poly.type
_entity_poly.pdbx_seq_one_letter_code
_entity_poly.pdbx_strand_id
1 'polypeptide(L)'
;MNGCWLGHEFWIELKCSSSQTVSLSPFQVAWHMRRAASGGRSWILVACSKQKALCLYRGNDAIQLKDHGLSSLPASLYEPPIDWTQFLTDLCLTHSVID
;
A
#
# COMPACT_ATOMS: atom_id res chain seq x y z
N MET A 1 -2.07 -1.44 -10.51
CA MET A 1 -3.44 -1.88 -10.78
C MET A 1 -4.43 -0.83 -10.31
N ASN A 2 -5.35 -0.48 -11.16
CA ASN A 2 -6.39 0.51 -10.88
C ASN A 2 -7.69 -0.20 -10.52
N GLY A 3 -8.41 0.31 -9.52
CA GLY A 3 -9.66 -0.27 -9.11
C GLY A 3 -10.67 0.77 -8.64
N CYS A 4 -11.89 0.31 -8.44
CA CYS A 4 -12.98 1.15 -7.94
C CYS A 4 -13.92 0.31 -7.10
N TRP A 5 -14.32 0.84 -5.94
CA TRP A 5 -15.24 0.17 -5.04
C TRP A 5 -16.12 1.20 -4.34
N LEU A 6 -17.41 0.99 -4.38
CA LEU A 6 -18.40 1.92 -3.81
C LEU A 6 -18.19 3.35 -4.32
N GLY A 7 -17.85 3.49 -5.60
CA GLY A 7 -17.63 4.79 -6.21
C GLY A 7 -16.27 5.43 -5.91
N HIS A 8 -15.41 4.76 -5.16
CA HIS A 8 -14.08 5.27 -4.83
C HIS A 8 -13.02 4.61 -5.70
N GLU A 9 -12.23 5.41 -6.39
CA GLU A 9 -11.13 4.92 -7.20
C GLU A 9 -9.86 4.83 -6.37
N PHE A 10 -9.01 3.86 -6.71
CA PHE A 10 -7.72 3.68 -6.07
C PHE A 10 -6.72 3.04 -7.03
N TRP A 11 -5.46 3.14 -6.70
CA TRP A 11 -4.39 2.50 -7.45
C TRP A 11 -3.56 1.67 -6.49
N ILE A 12 -3.26 0.42 -6.85
CA ILE A 12 -2.45 -0.48 -6.04
C ILE A 12 -1.24 -0.95 -6.85
N GLU A 13 -0.06 -0.77 -6.27
CA GLU A 13 1.17 -1.39 -6.75
C GLU A 13 1.37 -2.68 -5.98
N LEU A 14 1.47 -3.81 -6.70
CA LEU A 14 1.64 -5.13 -6.07
C LEU A 14 3.12 -5.49 -6.02
N LYS A 15 3.61 -5.85 -4.85
CA LYS A 15 4.98 -6.28 -4.63
C LYS A 15 5.01 -7.57 -3.83
N CYS A 16 6.02 -8.40 -4.10
CA CYS A 16 6.26 -9.62 -3.31
C CYS A 16 7.64 -9.51 -2.70
N SER A 17 7.77 -9.96 -1.46
CA SER A 17 9.06 -9.95 -0.79
C SER A 17 9.24 -11.23 0.02
N SER A 18 10.41 -11.87 -0.12
CA SER A 18 10.82 -13.00 0.71
C SER A 18 11.82 -12.56 1.78
N SER A 19 12.09 -11.27 1.88
CA SER A 19 13.03 -10.70 2.84
C SER A 19 12.44 -9.42 3.43
N GLN A 20 13.25 -8.63 4.12
CA GLN A 20 12.82 -7.33 4.66
C GLN A 20 12.84 -6.23 3.60
N THR A 21 13.53 -6.46 2.48
CA THR A 21 13.69 -5.45 1.44
C THR A 21 12.49 -5.46 0.50
N VAL A 22 12.02 -4.26 0.14
CA VAL A 22 10.97 -4.08 -0.86
C VAL A 22 11.56 -3.28 -2.01
N SER A 23 11.50 -3.85 -3.21
CA SER A 23 12.10 -3.24 -4.39
C SER A 23 11.14 -2.22 -5.02
N LEU A 24 11.51 -0.95 -4.95
CA LEU A 24 10.77 0.14 -5.59
C LEU A 24 11.74 0.99 -6.39
N SER A 25 11.41 1.20 -7.67
CA SER A 25 12.22 2.09 -8.50
C SER A 25 11.99 3.55 -8.12
N PRO A 26 12.96 4.44 -8.43
CA PRO A 26 12.72 5.87 -8.20
C PRO A 26 11.48 6.41 -8.92
N PHE A 27 11.15 5.86 -10.09
CA PHE A 27 9.94 6.26 -10.81
C PHE A 27 8.67 5.86 -10.06
N GLN A 28 8.66 4.66 -9.48
CA GLN A 28 7.51 4.20 -8.69
C GLN A 28 7.33 5.07 -7.46
N VAL A 29 8.41 5.38 -6.75
CA VAL A 29 8.35 6.27 -5.59
C VAL A 29 7.82 7.63 -5.98
N ALA A 30 8.38 8.24 -7.03
CA ALA A 30 7.97 9.56 -7.49
C ALA A 30 6.51 9.56 -7.92
N TRP A 31 6.06 8.50 -8.60
CA TRP A 31 4.67 8.38 -9.04
C TRP A 31 3.70 8.37 -7.87
N HIS A 32 4.00 7.56 -6.84
CA HIS A 32 3.16 7.49 -5.65
C HIS A 32 3.11 8.81 -4.90
N MET A 33 4.26 9.47 -4.77
CA MET A 33 4.33 10.74 -4.07
C MET A 33 3.51 11.82 -4.79
N ARG A 34 3.61 11.87 -6.12
CA ARG A 34 2.83 12.84 -6.91
C ARG A 34 1.34 12.56 -6.80
N ARG A 35 0.95 11.29 -6.85
CA ARG A 35 -0.45 10.92 -6.77
C ARG A 35 -1.04 11.28 -5.40
N ALA A 36 -0.30 10.99 -4.34
CA ALA A 36 -0.71 11.34 -2.98
C ALA A 36 -0.85 12.86 -2.82
N ALA A 37 0.10 13.62 -3.37
CA ALA A 37 0.08 15.09 -3.30
C ALA A 37 -1.13 15.67 -4.04
N SER A 38 -1.62 14.97 -5.07
CA SER A 38 -2.79 15.39 -5.83
C SER A 38 -4.11 14.94 -5.21
N GLY A 39 -4.07 14.30 -4.05
CA GLY A 39 -5.27 13.81 -3.36
C GLY A 39 -5.77 12.46 -3.85
N GLY A 40 -5.02 11.78 -4.71
CA GLY A 40 -5.38 10.45 -5.19
C GLY A 40 -5.09 9.37 -4.18
N ARG A 41 -5.84 8.26 -4.25
CA ARG A 41 -5.62 7.09 -3.41
C ARG A 41 -4.63 6.17 -4.10
N SER A 42 -3.44 6.10 -3.58
CA SER A 42 -2.36 5.28 -4.10
C SER A 42 -1.82 4.42 -2.97
N TRP A 43 -1.68 3.11 -3.24
CA TRP A 43 -1.31 2.12 -2.23
C TRP A 43 -0.23 1.20 -2.76
N ILE A 44 0.56 0.65 -1.86
CA ILE A 44 1.54 -0.39 -2.15
C ILE A 44 1.19 -1.58 -1.28
N LEU A 45 0.86 -2.71 -1.91
CA LEU A 45 0.52 -3.94 -1.21
C LEU A 45 1.68 -4.91 -1.35
N VAL A 46 2.27 -5.28 -0.23
CA VAL A 46 3.42 -6.19 -0.21
C VAL A 46 2.97 -7.55 0.33
N ALA A 47 3.11 -8.59 -0.49
CA ALA A 47 2.93 -9.96 -0.04
C ALA A 47 4.23 -10.43 0.57
N CYS A 48 4.25 -10.59 1.90
CA CYS A 48 5.44 -11.02 2.63
C CYS A 48 5.38 -12.54 2.88
N SER A 49 6.21 -13.29 2.17
CA SER A 49 6.19 -14.75 2.28
C SER A 49 6.67 -15.24 3.63
N LYS A 50 7.61 -14.55 4.27
CA LYS A 50 8.12 -14.95 5.59
C LYS A 50 7.06 -14.78 6.67
N GLN A 51 6.29 -13.71 6.63
CA GLN A 51 5.26 -13.43 7.63
C GLN A 51 3.92 -14.03 7.25
N LYS A 52 3.79 -14.55 6.03
CA LYS A 52 2.54 -15.07 5.49
C LYS A 52 1.40 -14.05 5.65
N ALA A 53 1.70 -12.81 5.31
CA ALA A 53 0.78 -11.69 5.53
C ALA A 53 0.86 -10.72 4.36
N LEU A 54 -0.17 -9.89 4.24
CA LEU A 54 -0.21 -8.77 3.31
C LEU A 54 -0.01 -7.49 4.10
N CYS A 55 0.97 -6.69 3.69
CA CYS A 55 1.26 -5.41 4.31
C CYS A 55 0.83 -4.30 3.36
N LEU A 56 -0.06 -3.43 3.80
CA LEU A 56 -0.57 -2.33 3.00
C LEU A 56 0.09 -1.02 3.42
N TYR A 57 0.72 -0.35 2.46
CA TYR A 57 1.36 0.95 2.66
C TYR A 57 0.68 2.00 1.82
N ARG A 58 0.58 3.21 2.37
CA ARG A 58 0.09 4.35 1.59
C ARG A 58 1.15 4.80 0.61
N GLY A 59 0.71 5.37 -0.52
CA GLY A 59 1.64 5.87 -1.52
C GLY A 59 2.58 6.93 -1.00
N ASN A 60 2.13 7.78 -0.06
CA ASN A 60 2.99 8.80 0.51
C ASN A 60 4.06 8.25 1.46
N ASP A 61 3.99 6.95 1.79
CA ASP A 61 5.02 6.28 2.59
C ASP A 61 6.01 5.51 1.72
N ALA A 62 5.99 5.73 0.41
CA ALA A 62 6.82 4.97 -0.53
C ALA A 62 8.31 5.15 -0.25
N ILE A 63 8.74 6.33 0.18
CA ILE A 63 10.15 6.59 0.48
C ILE A 63 10.61 5.75 1.66
N GLN A 64 9.83 5.73 2.74
CA GLN A 64 10.15 4.93 3.92
C GLN A 64 10.17 3.45 3.57
N LEU A 65 9.23 3.00 2.76
CA LEU A 65 9.17 1.60 2.35
C LEU A 65 10.39 1.21 1.52
N LYS A 66 10.82 2.09 0.61
CA LYS A 66 12.01 1.85 -0.21
C LYS A 66 13.27 1.80 0.64
N ASP A 67 13.42 2.74 1.59
CA ASP A 67 14.63 2.88 2.38
C ASP A 67 14.73 1.85 3.51
N HIS A 68 13.59 1.52 4.12
CA HIS A 68 13.55 0.68 5.33
C HIS A 68 12.87 -0.66 5.13
N GLY A 69 12.26 -0.89 3.96
CA GLY A 69 11.58 -2.14 3.66
C GLY A 69 10.46 -2.44 4.65
N LEU A 70 10.33 -3.71 5.00
CA LEU A 70 9.27 -4.16 5.90
C LEU A 70 9.50 -3.78 7.36
N SER A 71 10.61 -3.13 7.69
CA SER A 71 10.75 -2.51 9.01
C SER A 71 9.95 -1.23 9.13
N SER A 72 9.49 -0.66 8.00
CA SER A 72 8.55 0.45 8.00
C SER A 72 7.19 -0.04 8.50
N LEU A 73 6.52 0.80 9.29
CA LEU A 73 5.21 0.46 9.83
C LEU A 73 4.15 0.56 8.73
N PRO A 74 3.44 -0.54 8.41
CA PRO A 74 2.37 -0.47 7.40
C PRO A 74 1.14 0.24 7.94
N ALA A 75 0.31 0.75 7.01
CA ALA A 75 -0.99 1.31 7.37
C ALA A 75 -1.91 0.22 7.90
N SER A 76 -1.84 -0.97 7.30
CA SER A 76 -2.64 -2.12 7.73
C SER A 76 -1.89 -3.42 7.43
N LEU A 77 -2.15 -4.43 8.26
CA LEU A 77 -1.59 -5.76 8.11
C LEU A 77 -2.74 -6.75 8.03
N TYR A 78 -2.69 -7.63 7.03
CA TYR A 78 -3.74 -8.63 6.82
C TYR A 78 -3.14 -10.03 6.89
N GLU A 79 -3.67 -10.86 7.78
CA GLU A 79 -3.26 -12.24 7.93
C GLU A 79 -4.38 -13.16 7.44
N PRO A 80 -4.04 -14.31 6.82
CA PRO A 80 -5.06 -15.25 6.37
C PRO A 80 -5.90 -15.79 7.53
N PRO A 81 -7.21 -16.02 7.33
CA PRO A 81 -7.96 -15.73 6.11
C PRO A 81 -8.22 -14.22 5.94
N ILE A 82 -8.08 -13.74 4.70
CA ILE A 82 -8.19 -12.31 4.41
C ILE A 82 -9.67 -11.88 4.38
N ASP A 83 -10.00 -10.86 5.15
CA ASP A 83 -11.30 -10.20 5.06
C ASP A 83 -11.25 -9.15 3.94
N TRP A 84 -11.70 -9.54 2.75
CA TRP A 84 -11.61 -8.69 1.58
C TRP A 84 -12.50 -7.46 1.67
N THR A 85 -13.60 -7.52 2.40
CA THR A 85 -14.45 -6.35 2.63
C THR A 85 -13.71 -5.32 3.48
N GLN A 86 -13.03 -5.76 4.53
CA GLN A 86 -12.22 -4.86 5.34
C GLN A 86 -11.08 -4.27 4.53
N PHE A 87 -10.43 -5.09 3.70
CA PHE A 87 -9.35 -4.63 2.83
C PHE A 87 -9.82 -3.51 1.89
N LEU A 88 -10.95 -3.73 1.22
CA LEU A 88 -11.51 -2.72 0.31
C LEU A 88 -11.93 -1.45 1.05
N THR A 89 -12.48 -1.60 2.25
CA THR A 89 -12.84 -0.48 3.09
C THR A 89 -11.61 0.36 3.42
N ASP A 90 -10.51 -0.31 3.81
CA ASP A 90 -9.27 0.38 4.13
C ASP A 90 -8.72 1.14 2.93
N LEU A 91 -8.78 0.55 1.73
CA LEU A 91 -8.31 1.20 0.51
C LEU A 91 -9.10 2.47 0.18
N CYS A 92 -10.39 2.46 0.44
CA CYS A 92 -11.29 3.49 -0.08
C CYS A 92 -11.74 4.50 0.97
N LEU A 93 -11.85 4.10 2.23
CA LEU A 93 -12.56 4.90 3.23
C LEU A 93 -11.71 5.34 4.43
N THR A 94 -10.49 4.85 4.60
CA THR A 94 -9.68 5.15 5.79
C THR A 94 -8.62 6.20 5.55
N HIS A 95 -8.69 6.89 4.47
CA HIS A 95 -7.66 7.86 4.22
C HIS A 95 -7.82 9.11 5.03
N SER A 96 -8.36 9.47 5.61
CA SER A 96 -8.49 10.53 6.09
C SER A 96 -8.26 11.48 6.80
N VAL A 97 -8.34 11.47 6.19
CA VAL A 97 -8.06 12.20 6.40
C VAL A 97 -7.71 13.11 6.96
N ILE A 98 -7.62 12.98 6.78
CA ILE A 98 -7.25 13.52 7.18
C ILE A 98 -7.06 14.25 7.50
N ASP A 99 -7.20 14.10 7.28
CA ASP A 99 -6.96 14.50 7.54
C ASP A 99 -6.81 14.99 7.83
#